data_81195d4c62b5c8eba8f313316a51d3b0
#
_entry.id   81195d4c62b5c8eba8f313316a51d3b0
#
_cell.length_a   1.000
_cell.length_b   1.000
_cell.length_c   1.000
_cell.angle_alpha   90.00
_cell.angle_beta   90.00
_cell.angle_gamma   90.00
#
_symmetry.space_group_name_H-M   'P 1'
#
loop_
_entity.id
_entity.type
_entity.pdbx_description
1 polymer ?
#
loop_
_entity_poly.entity_id
_entity_poly.type
_entity_poly.pdbx_seq_one_letter_code
_entity_poly.pdbx_strand_id
1 'polypeptide(L)'
;MEKQINYEKRRLPVPFDSGLMYTVVAIYYVYAYQYIAKFNFSTEINLVLSQVLFLVVPPLLLALIKKYDIKETFRLKAPKPMEVLLMLVISPVMVIAGFCAGFIGLLAVKGIFGRVYIAGDTTDLMSNDIIISLLLVAVLPAVCEELLFRGMIQRGLERIGAGWSIFLSGILFGLFHFDFQRLAAQTLIGFLAAYVVYRTGSIFNGMILHFSNNGLLTIFANYMAGSEVQGAQVVTDPFDVPEFAQIAAQYNISTEQLLGIMAAVFAVFLAISVAVIFGLIIVLRSITRKTVEKPDKIKGSGKGMLIGLPGLLMIGIVYTGLGLMLLNNNMGQKILQFMGML
;
A
#
# COMPACT_ATOMS: atom_id res chain seq x y z
N MET A 1 -19.34 15.46 -26.69
CA MET A 1 -20.11 14.22 -26.57
C MET A 1 -19.31 13.27 -25.70
N GLU A 2 -19.74 13.03 -24.45
CA GLU A 2 -19.14 12.01 -23.57
C GLU A 2 -19.50 10.64 -24.18
N LYS A 3 -18.48 9.82 -24.45
CA LYS A 3 -18.68 8.44 -24.86
C LYS A 3 -19.26 7.66 -23.67
N GLN A 4 -20.57 7.48 -23.65
CA GLN A 4 -21.17 6.47 -22.76
C GLN A 4 -20.66 5.11 -23.20
N ILE A 5 -19.89 4.46 -22.34
CA ILE A 5 -19.42 3.10 -22.56
C ILE A 5 -20.59 2.19 -22.25
N ASN A 6 -21.06 1.46 -23.22
CA ASN A 6 -22.09 0.45 -23.02
C ASN A 6 -21.47 -0.76 -22.29
N TYR A 7 -21.53 -0.72 -20.96
CA TYR A 7 -20.97 -1.74 -20.07
C TYR A 7 -21.69 -3.09 -20.18
N GLU A 8 -22.91 -3.13 -20.69
CA GLU A 8 -23.59 -4.41 -20.95
C GLU A 8 -22.92 -5.20 -22.06
N LYS A 9 -22.25 -4.55 -23.02
CA LYS A 9 -21.44 -5.20 -24.05
C LYS A 9 -20.04 -5.62 -23.58
N ARG A 10 -19.51 -5.00 -22.52
CA ARG A 10 -18.20 -5.32 -21.97
C ARG A 10 -18.38 -5.99 -20.61
N ARG A 11 -18.01 -7.25 -20.51
CA ARG A 11 -17.99 -7.95 -19.22
C ARG A 11 -16.88 -7.37 -18.35
N LEU A 12 -17.26 -6.68 -17.29
CA LEU A 12 -16.36 -6.02 -16.35
C LEU A 12 -16.71 -6.43 -14.91
N PRO A 13 -15.74 -6.39 -13.98
CA PRO A 13 -15.95 -6.72 -12.59
C PRO A 13 -17.09 -5.92 -11.95
N VAL A 14 -17.72 -6.51 -10.94
CA VAL A 14 -18.76 -5.90 -10.10
C VAL A 14 -18.33 -5.94 -8.63
N PRO A 15 -19.00 -5.22 -7.70
CA PRO A 15 -18.59 -5.16 -6.30
C PRO A 15 -18.48 -6.51 -5.61
N PHE A 16 -19.27 -7.50 -6.02
CA PHE A 16 -19.11 -8.88 -5.56
C PHE A 16 -17.72 -9.45 -5.87
N ASP A 17 -17.20 -9.21 -7.08
CA ASP A 17 -15.90 -9.72 -7.49
C ASP A 17 -14.77 -9.04 -6.72
N SER A 18 -14.92 -7.74 -6.41
CA SER A 18 -13.98 -7.00 -5.58
C SER A 18 -13.90 -7.58 -4.16
N GLY A 19 -15.04 -7.81 -3.53
CA GLY A 19 -15.11 -8.40 -2.20
C GLY A 19 -14.61 -9.85 -2.19
N LEU A 20 -15.03 -10.67 -3.17
CA LEU A 20 -14.57 -12.05 -3.32
C LEU A 20 -13.05 -12.09 -3.48
N MET A 21 -12.49 -11.24 -4.37
CA MET A 21 -11.06 -11.21 -4.63
C MET A 21 -10.29 -10.79 -3.39
N TYR A 22 -10.75 -9.77 -2.67
CA TYR A 22 -10.12 -9.33 -1.43
C TYR A 22 -10.11 -10.45 -0.37
N THR A 23 -11.22 -11.17 -0.20
CA THR A 23 -11.30 -12.33 0.71
C THR A 23 -10.35 -13.44 0.29
N VAL A 24 -10.41 -13.86 -0.98
CA VAL A 24 -9.57 -14.96 -1.49
C VAL A 24 -8.10 -14.65 -1.32
N VAL A 25 -7.68 -13.43 -1.71
CA VAL A 25 -6.26 -13.04 -1.65
C VAL A 25 -5.80 -12.87 -0.20
N ALA A 26 -6.62 -12.30 0.70
CA ALA A 26 -6.28 -12.18 2.12
C ALA A 26 -6.09 -13.55 2.77
N ILE A 27 -7.01 -14.49 2.54
CA ILE A 27 -6.91 -15.86 3.06
C ILE A 27 -5.69 -16.58 2.47
N TYR A 28 -5.51 -16.44 1.15
CA TYR A 28 -4.42 -17.11 0.45
C TYR A 28 -3.07 -16.57 0.90
N TYR A 29 -2.91 -15.26 1.05
CA TYR A 29 -1.69 -14.63 1.52
C TYR A 29 -1.30 -15.11 2.92
N VAL A 30 -2.23 -15.13 3.87
CA VAL A 30 -1.97 -15.55 5.25
C VAL A 30 -1.63 -17.04 5.33
N TYR A 31 -2.42 -17.92 4.70
CA TYR A 31 -2.21 -19.36 4.86
C TYR A 31 -1.23 -19.97 3.86
N ALA A 32 -1.23 -19.55 2.61
CA ALA A 32 -0.38 -20.16 1.60
C ALA A 32 1.10 -19.81 1.77
N TYR A 33 1.42 -18.64 2.33
CA TYR A 33 2.80 -18.26 2.64
C TYR A 33 3.49 -19.29 3.52
N GLN A 34 2.80 -19.84 4.53
CA GLN A 34 3.34 -20.90 5.40
C GLN A 34 3.74 -22.17 4.64
N TYR A 35 3.03 -22.49 3.56
CA TYR A 35 3.37 -23.66 2.74
C TYR A 35 4.59 -23.38 1.85
N ILE A 36 4.70 -22.17 1.30
CA ILE A 36 5.87 -21.77 0.50
C ILE A 36 7.12 -21.76 1.38
N ALA A 37 7.02 -21.25 2.60
CA ALA A 37 8.13 -21.21 3.56
C ALA A 37 8.73 -22.61 3.87
N LYS A 38 7.92 -23.69 3.77
CA LYS A 38 8.40 -25.07 3.98
C LYS A 38 9.38 -25.56 2.91
N PHE A 39 9.43 -24.93 1.76
CA PHE A 39 10.35 -25.32 0.67
C PHE A 39 11.76 -24.74 0.83
N ASN A 40 12.01 -23.94 1.88
CA ASN A 40 13.31 -23.31 2.15
C ASN A 40 13.93 -22.59 0.94
N PHE A 41 13.09 -21.94 0.13
CA PHE A 41 13.57 -21.05 -0.93
C PHE A 41 14.25 -19.82 -0.34
N SER A 42 15.10 -19.15 -1.12
CA SER A 42 15.64 -17.86 -0.72
C SER A 42 14.53 -16.80 -0.51
N THR A 43 14.82 -15.75 0.26
CA THR A 43 13.88 -14.65 0.53
C THR A 43 13.36 -14.02 -0.76
N GLU A 44 14.25 -13.85 -1.76
CA GLU A 44 13.89 -13.29 -3.06
C GLU A 44 12.87 -14.17 -3.81
N ILE A 45 13.12 -15.49 -3.85
CA ILE A 45 12.22 -16.46 -4.50
C ILE A 45 10.86 -16.46 -3.77
N ASN A 46 10.86 -16.50 -2.43
CA ASN A 46 9.65 -16.46 -1.64
C ASN A 46 8.83 -15.17 -1.92
N LEU A 47 9.50 -14.03 -2.03
CA LEU A 47 8.86 -12.77 -2.36
C LEU A 47 8.23 -12.81 -3.77
N VAL A 48 8.98 -13.25 -4.78
CA VAL A 48 8.47 -13.36 -6.16
C VAL A 48 7.28 -14.31 -6.22
N LEU A 49 7.38 -15.48 -5.59
CA LEU A 49 6.29 -16.45 -5.56
C LEU A 49 5.06 -15.89 -4.86
N SER A 50 5.21 -15.24 -3.71
CA SER A 50 4.09 -14.65 -2.97
C SER A 50 3.41 -13.54 -3.78
N GLN A 51 4.18 -12.64 -4.38
CA GLN A 51 3.63 -11.56 -5.20
C GLN A 51 2.89 -12.11 -6.43
N VAL A 52 3.51 -13.02 -7.19
CA VAL A 52 2.91 -13.53 -8.43
C VAL A 52 1.73 -14.47 -8.12
N LEU A 53 1.93 -15.47 -7.25
CA LEU A 53 0.90 -16.49 -7.00
C LEU A 53 -0.29 -15.93 -6.22
N PHE A 54 -0.08 -14.96 -5.32
CA PHE A 54 -1.16 -14.46 -4.48
C PHE A 54 -1.84 -13.23 -5.05
N LEU A 55 -1.11 -12.32 -5.74
CA LEU A 55 -1.66 -11.04 -6.17
C LEU A 55 -1.97 -10.99 -7.68
N VAL A 56 -1.28 -11.78 -8.51
CA VAL A 56 -1.50 -11.76 -9.96
C VAL A 56 -2.38 -12.91 -10.43
N VAL A 57 -2.08 -14.13 -9.98
CA VAL A 57 -2.79 -15.32 -10.45
C VAL A 57 -4.30 -15.29 -10.13
N PRO A 58 -4.78 -14.99 -8.91
CA PRO A 58 -6.19 -15.00 -8.60
C PRO A 58 -7.03 -14.01 -9.41
N PRO A 59 -6.67 -12.71 -9.55
CA PRO A 59 -7.44 -11.78 -10.37
C PRO A 59 -7.43 -12.12 -11.86
N LEU A 60 -6.33 -12.67 -12.40
CA LEU A 60 -6.29 -13.13 -13.77
C LEU A 60 -7.18 -14.35 -13.99
N LEU A 61 -7.13 -15.33 -13.09
CA LEU A 61 -8.00 -16.52 -13.15
C LEU A 61 -9.47 -16.11 -13.09
N LEU A 62 -9.85 -15.22 -12.17
CA LEU A 62 -11.23 -14.74 -12.09
C LEU A 62 -11.67 -14.06 -13.39
N ALA A 63 -10.80 -13.22 -13.96
CA ALA A 63 -11.09 -12.53 -15.21
C ALA A 63 -11.28 -13.51 -16.38
N LEU A 64 -10.45 -14.56 -16.46
CA LEU A 64 -10.57 -15.60 -17.47
C LEU A 64 -11.84 -16.46 -17.29
N ILE A 65 -12.12 -16.93 -16.09
CA ILE A 65 -13.30 -17.76 -15.76
C ILE A 65 -14.59 -16.98 -16.08
N LYS A 66 -14.66 -15.72 -15.69
CA LYS A 66 -15.83 -14.85 -15.94
C LYS A 66 -15.84 -14.24 -17.33
N LYS A 67 -14.83 -14.51 -18.15
CA LYS A 67 -14.66 -13.97 -19.50
C LYS A 67 -14.75 -12.46 -19.54
N TYR A 68 -14.08 -11.80 -18.59
CA TYR A 68 -13.98 -10.35 -18.57
C TYR A 68 -13.10 -9.84 -19.71
N ASP A 69 -13.35 -8.63 -20.16
CA ASP A 69 -12.44 -7.91 -21.05
C ASP A 69 -11.16 -7.59 -20.27
N ILE A 70 -10.09 -8.33 -20.54
CA ILE A 70 -8.80 -8.21 -19.85
C ILE A 70 -8.23 -6.79 -19.97
N LYS A 71 -8.26 -6.22 -21.19
CA LYS A 71 -7.69 -4.90 -21.45
C LYS A 71 -8.41 -3.80 -20.68
N GLU A 72 -9.72 -3.88 -20.63
CA GLU A 72 -10.55 -2.90 -19.95
C GLU A 72 -10.59 -3.13 -18.43
N THR A 73 -10.58 -4.38 -17.97
CA THR A 73 -10.55 -4.72 -16.55
C THR A 73 -9.27 -4.22 -15.89
N PHE A 74 -8.13 -4.54 -16.48
CA PHE A 74 -6.82 -4.14 -15.96
C PHE A 74 -6.32 -2.79 -16.49
N ARG A 75 -7.16 -2.08 -17.29
CA ARG A 75 -6.83 -0.74 -17.82
C ARG A 75 -5.46 -0.68 -18.51
N LEU A 76 -5.22 -1.67 -19.38
CA LEU A 76 -3.97 -1.82 -20.13
C LEU A 76 -3.88 -0.81 -21.29
N LYS A 77 -4.04 0.47 -20.95
CA LYS A 77 -3.95 1.58 -21.87
C LYS A 77 -2.64 2.32 -21.62
N ALA A 78 -1.88 2.58 -22.70
CA ALA A 78 -0.65 3.34 -22.60
C ALA A 78 -0.90 4.73 -21.96
N PRO A 79 -0.06 5.18 -21.03
CA PRO A 79 -0.15 6.50 -20.45
C PRO A 79 0.27 7.56 -21.49
N LYS A 80 -0.24 8.79 -21.32
CA LYS A 80 0.21 9.93 -22.14
C LYS A 80 1.49 10.52 -21.56
N PRO A 81 2.39 11.10 -22.39
CA PRO A 81 3.66 11.67 -21.90
C PRO A 81 3.48 12.69 -20.76
N MET A 82 2.46 13.56 -20.84
CA MET A 82 2.16 14.54 -19.80
C MET A 82 1.66 13.89 -18.51
N GLU A 83 0.96 12.77 -18.61
CA GLU A 83 0.54 11.99 -17.43
C GLU A 83 1.76 11.37 -16.74
N VAL A 84 2.68 10.78 -17.51
CA VAL A 84 3.95 10.23 -16.98
C VAL A 84 4.78 11.31 -16.30
N LEU A 85 4.98 12.47 -16.97
CA LEU A 85 5.71 13.58 -16.38
C LEU A 85 5.08 14.02 -15.04
N LEU A 86 3.76 14.09 -15.00
CA LEU A 86 3.05 14.47 -13.78
C LEU A 86 3.23 13.43 -12.67
N MET A 87 3.25 12.12 -12.98
CA MET A 87 3.54 11.07 -12.01
C MET A 87 4.96 11.22 -11.43
N LEU A 88 5.95 11.49 -12.27
CA LEU A 88 7.33 11.71 -11.83
C LEU A 88 7.47 12.96 -10.93
N VAL A 89 6.64 13.98 -11.12
CA VAL A 89 6.61 15.18 -10.25
C VAL A 89 5.85 14.91 -8.95
N ILE A 90 4.76 14.15 -8.99
CA ILE A 90 3.97 13.80 -7.80
C ILE A 90 4.76 12.87 -6.87
N SER A 91 5.52 11.93 -7.42
CA SER A 91 6.17 10.86 -6.66
C SER A 91 7.09 11.35 -5.53
N PRO A 92 8.05 12.27 -5.73
CA PRO A 92 8.90 12.72 -4.63
C PRO A 92 8.09 13.45 -3.52
N VAL A 93 7.06 14.21 -3.90
CA VAL A 93 6.18 14.86 -2.91
C VAL A 93 5.37 13.83 -2.14
N MET A 94 4.93 12.76 -2.81
CA MET A 94 4.22 11.65 -2.19
C MET A 94 5.13 10.88 -1.21
N VAL A 95 6.41 10.66 -1.55
CA VAL A 95 7.39 10.05 -0.64
C VAL A 95 7.52 10.88 0.64
N ILE A 96 7.65 12.20 0.51
CA ILE A 96 7.71 13.10 1.68
C ILE A 96 6.42 13.00 2.50
N ALA A 97 5.25 13.06 1.85
CA ALA A 97 3.97 12.94 2.52
C ALA A 97 3.81 11.58 3.23
N GLY A 98 4.21 10.49 2.56
CA GLY A 98 4.18 9.13 3.11
C GLY A 98 5.11 8.97 4.30
N PHE A 99 6.33 9.52 4.23
CA PHE A 99 7.28 9.52 5.34
C PHE A 99 6.73 10.29 6.55
N CYS A 100 6.19 11.49 6.32
CA CYS A 100 5.60 12.29 7.40
C CYS A 100 4.37 11.59 8.02
N ALA A 101 3.48 11.03 7.21
CA ALA A 101 2.32 10.28 7.68
C ALA A 101 2.74 9.01 8.43
N GLY A 102 3.76 8.30 7.95
CA GLY A 102 4.34 7.13 8.60
C GLY A 102 4.92 7.46 9.96
N PHE A 103 5.72 8.52 10.07
CA PHE A 103 6.30 8.98 11.34
C PHE A 103 5.20 9.34 12.37
N ILE A 104 4.19 10.10 11.96
CA ILE A 104 3.05 10.44 12.83
C ILE A 104 2.27 9.18 13.21
N GLY A 105 2.09 8.24 12.27
CA GLY A 105 1.46 6.95 12.52
C GLY A 105 2.24 6.11 13.53
N LEU A 106 3.57 6.06 13.44
CA LEU A 106 4.45 5.38 14.41
C LEU A 106 4.30 5.98 15.81
N LEU A 107 4.30 7.31 15.92
CA LEU A 107 4.07 7.99 17.21
C LEU A 107 2.69 7.69 17.78
N ALA A 108 1.66 7.61 16.94
CA ALA A 108 0.32 7.21 17.37
C ALA A 108 0.31 5.76 17.88
N VAL A 109 0.98 4.83 17.20
CA VAL A 109 1.15 3.44 17.65
C VAL A 109 1.89 3.40 18.99
N LYS A 110 3.00 4.13 19.12
CA LYS A 110 3.73 4.23 20.40
C LYS A 110 2.84 4.82 21.53
N GLY A 111 2.06 5.84 21.21
CA GLY A 111 1.14 6.45 22.19
C GLY A 111 0.01 5.51 22.64
N ILE A 112 -0.49 4.66 21.75
CA ILE A 112 -1.57 3.70 22.04
C ILE A 112 -1.04 2.45 22.74
N PHE A 113 0.08 1.89 22.26
CA PHE A 113 0.60 0.60 22.70
C PHE A 113 1.83 0.69 23.61
N GLY A 114 2.37 1.90 23.83
CA GLY A 114 3.58 2.15 24.63
C GLY A 114 4.89 1.85 23.92
N ARG A 115 4.85 1.21 22.76
CA ARG A 115 6.02 0.82 21.95
C ARG A 115 5.68 0.61 20.50
N VAL A 116 6.70 0.58 19.67
CA VAL A 116 6.65 0.14 18.27
C VAL A 116 7.67 -0.99 18.08
N TYR A 117 7.61 -1.67 16.95
CA TYR A 117 8.63 -2.64 16.54
C TYR A 117 9.06 -2.35 15.10
N ILE A 118 10.27 -2.72 14.75
CA ILE A 118 10.71 -2.71 13.35
C ILE A 118 10.52 -4.12 12.81
N ALA A 119 9.67 -4.27 11.80
CA ALA A 119 9.58 -5.54 11.08
C ALA A 119 10.87 -5.71 10.25
N GLY A 120 11.66 -6.74 10.58
CA GLY A 120 13.03 -6.92 10.06
C GLY A 120 13.16 -7.31 8.58
N ASP A 121 12.09 -7.68 7.92
CA ASP A 121 12.16 -8.48 6.69
C ASP A 121 12.59 -7.74 5.40
N THR A 122 12.62 -6.42 5.39
CA THR A 122 13.01 -5.70 4.17
C THR A 122 14.50 -5.35 4.12
N THR A 123 15.20 -5.37 5.24
CA THR A 123 16.64 -5.09 5.31
C THR A 123 17.47 -6.17 4.61
N ASP A 124 17.07 -7.44 4.71
CA ASP A 124 17.76 -8.55 4.04
C ASP A 124 17.64 -8.48 2.51
N LEU A 125 16.55 -7.89 1.99
CA LEU A 125 16.34 -7.67 0.57
C LEU A 125 17.09 -6.44 0.02
N MET A 126 17.59 -5.59 0.89
CA MET A 126 18.34 -4.38 0.52
C MET A 126 19.87 -4.63 0.47
N SER A 127 20.29 -5.91 0.56
CA SER A 127 21.64 -6.20 0.99
C SER A 127 22.76 -5.91 0.02
N ASN A 128 22.74 -6.24 -1.26
CA ASN A 128 24.00 -6.23 -2.00
C ASN A 128 23.95 -5.70 -3.44
N ASP A 129 22.81 -5.69 -4.07
CA ASP A 129 22.64 -5.18 -5.45
C ASP A 129 21.42 -4.30 -5.53
N ILE A 130 21.64 -3.01 -5.73
CA ILE A 130 20.57 -2.02 -5.85
C ILE A 130 19.59 -2.37 -6.99
N ILE A 131 20.07 -3.00 -8.05
CA ILE A 131 19.23 -3.39 -9.19
C ILE A 131 18.26 -4.51 -8.76
N ILE A 132 18.77 -5.52 -8.05
CA ILE A 132 17.95 -6.61 -7.50
C ILE A 132 16.95 -6.04 -6.50
N SER A 133 17.39 -5.19 -5.58
CA SER A 133 16.51 -4.52 -4.61
C SER A 133 15.40 -3.72 -5.32
N LEU A 134 15.73 -2.94 -6.34
CA LEU A 134 14.73 -2.18 -7.12
C LEU A 134 13.75 -3.11 -7.86
N LEU A 135 14.22 -4.22 -8.42
CA LEU A 135 13.33 -5.18 -9.08
C LEU A 135 12.37 -5.83 -8.10
N LEU A 136 12.85 -6.24 -6.92
CA LEU A 136 12.06 -6.98 -5.93
C LEU A 136 11.16 -6.09 -5.08
N VAL A 137 11.64 -4.91 -4.66
CA VAL A 137 10.94 -4.05 -3.70
C VAL A 137 10.15 -2.94 -4.39
N ALA A 138 10.52 -2.55 -5.62
CA ALA A 138 9.85 -1.47 -6.32
C ALA A 138 9.06 -1.94 -7.56
N VAL A 139 9.70 -2.66 -8.50
CA VAL A 139 9.04 -3.06 -9.75
C VAL A 139 7.98 -4.14 -9.50
N LEU A 140 8.35 -5.20 -8.81
CA LEU A 140 7.49 -6.35 -8.59
C LEU A 140 6.19 -5.98 -7.85
N PRO A 141 6.20 -5.30 -6.69
CA PRO A 141 4.99 -4.85 -6.02
C PRO A 141 4.18 -3.86 -6.87
N ALA A 142 4.84 -2.90 -7.54
CA ALA A 142 4.15 -1.94 -8.39
C ALA A 142 3.34 -2.60 -9.52
N VAL A 143 3.80 -3.72 -10.04
CA VAL A 143 3.05 -4.48 -11.04
C VAL A 143 1.98 -5.34 -10.39
N CYS A 144 2.35 -6.17 -9.42
CA CYS A 144 1.46 -7.20 -8.85
C CYS A 144 0.30 -6.57 -8.06
N GLU A 145 0.61 -5.59 -7.21
CA GLU A 145 -0.39 -4.95 -6.36
C GLU A 145 -1.33 -4.03 -7.17
N GLU A 146 -0.81 -3.33 -8.18
CA GLU A 146 -1.68 -2.52 -9.04
C GLU A 146 -2.65 -3.39 -9.86
N LEU A 147 -2.22 -4.56 -10.36
CA LEU A 147 -3.10 -5.49 -11.04
C LEU A 147 -4.25 -5.96 -10.13
N LEU A 148 -3.96 -6.29 -8.88
CA LEU A 148 -4.98 -6.68 -7.92
C LEU A 148 -5.89 -5.51 -7.54
N PHE A 149 -5.27 -4.43 -7.01
CA PHE A 149 -6.04 -3.35 -6.38
C PHE A 149 -6.70 -2.42 -7.40
N ARG A 150 -6.00 -1.97 -8.45
CA ARG A 150 -6.54 -1.03 -9.44
C ARG A 150 -7.18 -1.72 -10.62
N GLY A 151 -6.65 -2.89 -10.99
CA GLY A 151 -7.20 -3.71 -12.05
C GLY A 151 -8.51 -4.38 -11.65
N MET A 152 -8.51 -5.20 -10.58
CA MET A 152 -9.67 -6.01 -10.23
C MET A 152 -10.56 -5.35 -9.16
N ILE A 153 -10.00 -5.01 -7.99
CA ILE A 153 -10.77 -4.55 -6.84
C ILE A 153 -11.41 -3.19 -7.13
N GLN A 154 -10.62 -2.18 -7.46
CA GLN A 154 -11.16 -0.85 -7.73
C GLN A 154 -12.12 -0.85 -8.92
N ARG A 155 -11.82 -1.61 -9.97
CA ARG A 155 -12.67 -1.69 -11.17
C ARG A 155 -14.08 -2.19 -10.85
N GLY A 156 -14.18 -3.22 -10.01
CA GLY A 156 -15.49 -3.69 -9.54
C GLY A 156 -16.21 -2.69 -8.63
N LEU A 157 -15.46 -2.01 -7.74
CA LEU A 157 -16.00 -0.98 -6.84
C LEU A 157 -16.53 0.25 -7.58
N GLU A 158 -16.08 0.54 -8.79
CA GLU A 158 -16.58 1.69 -9.56
C GLU A 158 -18.09 1.65 -9.82
N ARG A 159 -18.70 0.45 -9.76
CA ARG A 159 -20.16 0.29 -9.88
C ARG A 159 -20.97 0.89 -8.73
N ILE A 160 -20.31 1.16 -7.59
CA ILE A 160 -20.94 1.91 -6.48
C ILE A 160 -20.64 3.41 -6.56
N GLY A 161 -19.76 3.82 -7.49
CA GLY A 161 -19.39 5.21 -7.76
C GLY A 161 -17.91 5.49 -7.56
N ALA A 162 -17.39 6.45 -8.31
CA ALA A 162 -15.98 6.80 -8.36
C ALA A 162 -15.39 7.16 -6.98
N GLY A 163 -16.06 8.01 -6.21
CA GLY A 163 -15.56 8.44 -4.89
C GLY A 163 -15.42 7.27 -3.93
N TRP A 164 -16.43 6.40 -3.85
CA TRP A 164 -16.38 5.20 -3.02
C TRP A 164 -15.35 4.20 -3.51
N SER A 165 -15.18 4.03 -4.82
CA SER A 165 -14.16 3.10 -5.35
C SER A 165 -12.74 3.53 -5.00
N ILE A 166 -12.44 4.82 -5.09
CA ILE A 166 -11.14 5.38 -4.72
C ILE A 166 -10.91 5.23 -3.22
N PHE A 167 -11.90 5.63 -2.41
CA PHE A 167 -11.81 5.55 -0.95
C PHE A 167 -11.60 4.12 -0.47
N LEU A 168 -12.46 3.20 -0.87
CA LEU A 168 -12.38 1.81 -0.43
C LEU A 168 -11.12 1.12 -0.96
N SER A 169 -10.73 1.35 -2.23
CA SER A 169 -9.49 0.78 -2.76
C SER A 169 -8.25 1.24 -1.98
N GLY A 170 -8.21 2.51 -1.55
CA GLY A 170 -7.11 3.03 -0.74
C GLY A 170 -7.05 2.43 0.66
N ILE A 171 -8.20 2.34 1.35
CA ILE A 171 -8.29 1.71 2.69
C ILE A 171 -7.92 0.22 2.61
N LEU A 172 -8.50 -0.53 1.66
CA LEU A 172 -8.24 -1.95 1.49
C LEU A 172 -6.77 -2.22 1.17
N PHE A 173 -6.13 -1.33 0.39
CA PHE A 173 -4.70 -1.40 0.10
C PHE A 173 -3.85 -1.21 1.35
N GLY A 174 -4.13 -0.19 2.16
CA GLY A 174 -3.39 0.05 3.40
C GLY A 174 -3.54 -1.12 4.39
N LEU A 175 -4.76 -1.61 4.58
CA LEU A 175 -5.05 -2.74 5.47
C LEU A 175 -4.37 -4.03 5.05
N PHE A 176 -4.19 -4.24 3.75
CA PHE A 176 -3.55 -5.45 3.21
C PHE A 176 -2.06 -5.58 3.52
N HIS A 177 -1.44 -4.53 4.05
CA HIS A 177 -0.03 -4.59 4.49
C HIS A 177 0.17 -5.24 5.86
N PHE A 178 -0.91 -5.58 6.56
CA PHE A 178 -0.89 -6.28 7.86
C PHE A 178 0.04 -5.63 8.91
N ASP A 179 0.20 -4.30 8.85
CA ASP A 179 1.10 -3.56 9.72
C ASP A 179 0.50 -2.20 10.12
N PHE A 180 0.32 -1.97 11.42
CA PHE A 180 -0.13 -0.67 11.95
C PHE A 180 0.80 0.47 11.58
N GLN A 181 2.10 0.22 11.57
CA GLN A 181 3.13 1.22 11.40
C GLN A 181 3.14 1.79 9.98
N ARG A 182 2.81 0.93 9.00
CA ARG A 182 2.75 1.30 7.59
C ARG A 182 1.36 1.79 7.15
N LEU A 183 0.32 1.56 7.97
CA LEU A 183 -1.08 1.77 7.60
C LEU A 183 -1.35 3.18 7.07
N ALA A 184 -0.87 4.22 7.76
CA ALA A 184 -1.13 5.61 7.38
C ALA A 184 -0.49 5.95 6.03
N ALA A 185 0.80 5.64 5.84
CA ALA A 185 1.53 5.88 4.61
C ALA A 185 0.96 5.09 3.44
N GLN A 186 0.72 3.79 3.62
CA GLN A 186 0.19 2.91 2.57
C GLN A 186 -1.24 3.29 2.16
N THR A 187 -2.08 3.70 3.10
CA THR A 187 -3.43 4.20 2.79
C THR A 187 -3.38 5.47 1.96
N LEU A 188 -2.48 6.40 2.28
CA LEU A 188 -2.29 7.64 1.52
C LEU A 188 -1.85 7.36 0.07
N ILE A 189 -0.85 6.48 -0.10
CA ILE A 189 -0.40 6.01 -1.42
C ILE A 189 -1.55 5.31 -2.15
N GLY A 190 -2.29 4.48 -1.42
CA GLY A 190 -3.46 3.77 -1.92
C GLY A 190 -4.52 4.69 -2.51
N PHE A 191 -4.86 5.78 -1.83
CA PHE A 191 -5.80 6.79 -2.32
C PHE A 191 -5.30 7.49 -3.58
N LEU A 192 -4.03 7.89 -3.57
CA LEU A 192 -3.47 8.64 -4.69
C LEU A 192 -3.37 7.79 -5.96
N ALA A 193 -2.87 6.56 -5.84
CA ALA A 193 -2.80 5.63 -6.96
C ALA A 193 -4.20 5.28 -7.50
N ALA A 194 -5.17 5.04 -6.62
CA ALA A 194 -6.56 4.78 -7.01
C ALA A 194 -7.17 5.99 -7.76
N TYR A 195 -6.91 7.20 -7.30
CA TYR A 195 -7.37 8.41 -7.96
C TYR A 195 -6.72 8.59 -9.34
N VAL A 196 -5.40 8.42 -9.42
CA VAL A 196 -4.64 8.55 -10.67
C VAL A 196 -5.12 7.56 -11.72
N VAL A 197 -5.23 6.27 -11.36
CA VAL A 197 -5.70 5.23 -12.28
C VAL A 197 -7.14 5.48 -12.73
N TYR A 198 -8.01 5.92 -11.82
CA TYR A 198 -9.38 6.32 -12.18
C TYR A 198 -9.38 7.48 -13.19
N ARG A 199 -8.57 8.51 -12.96
CA ARG A 199 -8.54 9.72 -13.81
C ARG A 199 -7.97 9.50 -15.18
N THR A 200 -6.90 8.72 -15.28
CA THR A 200 -6.15 8.48 -16.53
C THR A 200 -6.72 7.31 -17.33
N GLY A 201 -7.38 6.37 -16.66
CA GLY A 201 -7.81 5.10 -17.25
C GLY A 201 -6.63 4.20 -17.63
N SER A 202 -5.45 4.42 -17.05
CA SER A 202 -4.23 3.66 -17.30
C SER A 202 -3.65 3.13 -15.99
N ILE A 203 -3.52 1.82 -15.87
CA ILE A 203 -2.87 1.17 -14.73
C ILE A 203 -1.37 1.51 -14.68
N PHE A 204 -0.75 1.77 -15.81
CA PHE A 204 0.67 2.11 -15.89
C PHE A 204 1.01 3.40 -15.16
N ASN A 205 0.08 4.38 -15.11
CA ASN A 205 0.27 5.58 -14.30
C ASN A 205 0.29 5.26 -12.79
N GLY A 206 -0.53 4.31 -12.34
CA GLY A 206 -0.46 3.78 -10.97
C GLY A 206 0.86 3.05 -10.71
N MET A 207 1.27 2.18 -11.65
CA MET A 207 2.56 1.46 -11.56
C MET A 207 3.75 2.41 -11.51
N ILE A 208 3.78 3.47 -12.33
CA ILE A 208 4.85 4.48 -12.31
C ILE A 208 4.90 5.19 -10.96
N LEU A 209 3.74 5.61 -10.45
CA LEU A 209 3.65 6.28 -9.15
C LEU A 209 4.13 5.35 -8.02
N HIS A 210 3.66 4.11 -8.00
CA HIS A 210 4.02 3.10 -7.00
C HIS A 210 5.50 2.72 -7.08
N PHE A 211 5.98 2.41 -8.28
CA PHE A 211 7.40 2.14 -8.54
C PHE A 211 8.29 3.30 -8.08
N SER A 212 7.94 4.53 -8.44
CA SER A 212 8.73 5.70 -8.05
C SER A 212 8.76 5.89 -6.54
N ASN A 213 7.64 5.64 -5.84
CA ASN A 213 7.60 5.70 -4.38
C ASN A 213 8.54 4.67 -3.75
N ASN A 214 8.35 3.41 -4.10
CA ASN A 214 9.15 2.31 -3.53
C ASN A 214 10.61 2.41 -3.97
N GLY A 215 10.87 2.79 -5.22
CA GLY A 215 12.22 2.94 -5.75
C GLY A 215 13.01 4.07 -5.06
N LEU A 216 12.40 5.23 -4.84
CA LEU A 216 13.04 6.32 -4.10
C LEU A 216 13.36 5.90 -2.66
N LEU A 217 12.44 5.21 -1.99
CA LEU A 217 12.67 4.69 -0.64
C LEU A 217 13.76 3.61 -0.63
N THR A 218 13.78 2.71 -1.62
CA THR A 218 14.81 1.66 -1.76
C THR A 218 16.19 2.27 -1.99
N ILE A 219 16.32 3.27 -2.88
CA ILE A 219 17.58 3.98 -3.14
C ILE A 219 18.06 4.67 -1.86
N PHE A 220 17.16 5.37 -1.16
CA PHE A 220 17.50 6.05 0.09
C PHE A 220 17.96 5.05 1.16
N ALA A 221 17.24 3.95 1.37
CA ALA A 221 17.58 2.92 2.34
C ALA A 221 18.92 2.24 2.01
N ASN A 222 19.18 1.95 0.74
CA ASN A 222 20.46 1.38 0.29
C ASN A 222 21.64 2.34 0.52
N TYR A 223 21.41 3.63 0.26
CA TYR A 223 22.42 4.66 0.53
C TYR A 223 22.73 4.76 2.04
N MET A 224 21.71 4.72 2.89
CA MET A 224 21.87 4.75 4.35
C MET A 224 22.56 3.49 4.88
N ALA A 225 22.21 2.30 4.37
CA ALA A 225 22.85 1.04 4.73
C ALA A 225 24.36 1.00 4.39
N GLY A 226 24.75 1.59 3.25
CA GLY A 226 26.17 1.73 2.87
C GLY A 226 26.97 2.69 3.75
N SER A 227 26.32 3.48 4.57
CA SER A 227 26.94 4.40 5.53
C SER A 227 26.97 3.85 6.96
N GLU A 228 26.64 2.58 7.17
CA GLU A 228 26.56 1.99 8.51
C GLU A 228 27.87 1.98 9.25
N VAL A 229 27.79 2.51 10.46
CA VAL A 229 28.74 2.26 11.55
C VAL A 229 28.58 0.82 11.98
N GLN A 230 29.61 -0.02 11.73
CA GLN A 230 29.66 -1.40 12.21
C GLN A 230 29.38 -1.44 13.72
N GLY A 231 28.31 -2.09 14.12
CA GLY A 231 27.97 -2.29 15.53
C GLY A 231 26.58 -1.75 15.95
N ALA A 232 25.70 -1.43 15.01
CA ALA A 232 24.34 -1.04 15.36
C ALA A 232 23.62 -2.18 16.11
N GLN A 233 23.27 -1.93 17.37
CA GLN A 233 22.42 -2.82 18.16
C GLN A 233 21.04 -2.91 17.47
N VAL A 234 20.44 -4.09 17.48
CA VAL A 234 19.04 -4.29 17.04
C VAL A 234 18.15 -3.41 17.93
N VAL A 235 17.79 -2.23 17.44
CA VAL A 235 16.90 -1.31 18.15
C VAL A 235 15.49 -1.83 18.00
N THR A 236 14.89 -2.27 19.09
CA THR A 236 13.50 -2.78 19.12
C THR A 236 12.45 -1.68 18.99
N ASP A 237 12.79 -0.45 19.35
CA ASP A 237 11.93 0.74 19.22
C ASP A 237 12.76 1.89 18.63
N PRO A 238 12.43 2.41 17.45
CA PRO A 238 13.20 3.47 16.78
C PRO A 238 13.20 4.80 17.54
N PHE A 239 12.38 4.96 18.57
CA PHE A 239 12.34 6.16 19.41
C PHE A 239 13.12 6.01 20.73
N ASP A 240 13.61 4.80 21.04
CA ASP A 240 14.37 4.53 22.27
C ASP A 240 15.90 4.55 22.00
N VAL A 241 16.32 5.17 20.90
CA VAL A 241 17.74 5.33 20.58
C VAL A 241 18.38 6.42 21.46
N PRO A 242 19.64 6.25 21.93
CA PRO A 242 20.33 7.18 22.81
C PRO A 242 20.41 8.61 22.24
N GLU A 243 20.45 8.76 20.94
CA GLU A 243 20.54 10.03 20.22
C GLU A 243 19.36 10.96 20.53
N PHE A 244 18.15 10.43 20.61
CA PHE A 244 16.96 11.24 21.01
C PHE A 244 17.08 11.76 22.42
N ALA A 245 17.56 10.95 23.36
CA ALA A 245 17.78 11.38 24.75
C ALA A 245 18.89 12.43 24.84
N GLN A 246 19.99 12.27 24.06
CA GLN A 246 21.09 13.25 24.02
C GLN A 246 20.63 14.58 23.44
N ILE A 247 19.89 14.57 22.31
CA ILE A 247 19.34 15.80 21.72
C ILE A 247 18.38 16.47 22.71
N ALA A 248 17.47 15.71 23.33
CA ALA A 248 16.54 16.27 24.30
C ALA A 248 17.28 16.94 25.48
N ALA A 249 18.30 16.28 26.03
CA ALA A 249 19.13 16.82 27.09
C ALA A 249 19.85 18.11 26.68
N GLN A 250 20.37 18.17 25.44
CA GLN A 250 21.03 19.38 24.93
C GLN A 250 20.11 20.62 24.92
N TYR A 251 18.80 20.40 24.67
CA TYR A 251 17.81 21.49 24.67
C TYR A 251 17.04 21.62 25.99
N ASN A 252 17.41 20.84 27.02
CA ASN A 252 16.79 20.86 28.34
C ASN A 252 15.28 20.54 28.30
N ILE A 253 14.89 19.59 27.46
CA ILE A 253 13.53 19.08 27.26
C ILE A 253 13.47 17.57 27.49
N SER A 254 12.27 16.99 27.68
CA SER A 254 12.12 15.54 27.73
C SER A 254 12.12 14.92 26.31
N THR A 255 12.37 13.61 26.22
CA THR A 255 12.30 12.89 24.94
C THR A 255 10.88 12.95 24.35
N GLU A 256 9.83 12.88 25.19
CA GLU A 256 8.44 13.04 24.74
C GLU A 256 8.16 14.43 24.16
N GLN A 257 8.74 15.48 24.77
CA GLN A 257 8.64 16.84 24.25
C GLN A 257 9.34 16.97 22.91
N LEU A 258 10.53 16.37 22.76
CA LEU A 258 11.24 16.31 21.49
C LEU A 258 10.42 15.60 20.40
N LEU A 259 9.89 14.42 20.71
CA LEU A 259 9.04 13.67 19.78
C LEU A 259 7.76 14.44 19.40
N GLY A 260 7.17 15.16 20.37
CA GLY A 260 6.03 16.05 20.13
C GLY A 260 6.36 17.20 19.17
N ILE A 261 7.52 17.84 19.34
CA ILE A 261 8.00 18.87 18.42
C ILE A 261 8.24 18.28 17.03
N MET A 262 8.89 17.12 16.92
CA MET A 262 9.09 16.44 15.64
C MET A 262 7.76 16.12 14.98
N ALA A 263 6.78 15.61 15.72
CA ALA A 263 5.43 15.34 15.20
C ALA A 263 4.78 16.61 14.63
N ALA A 264 4.91 17.75 15.32
CA ALA A 264 4.38 19.02 14.83
C ALA A 264 5.08 19.48 13.53
N VAL A 265 6.39 19.35 13.46
CA VAL A 265 7.17 19.66 12.24
C VAL A 265 6.74 18.75 11.08
N PHE A 266 6.66 17.43 11.30
CA PHE A 266 6.22 16.49 10.27
C PHE A 266 4.75 16.73 9.87
N ALA A 267 3.88 17.16 10.79
CA ALA A 267 2.51 17.53 10.45
C ALA A 267 2.45 18.75 9.51
N VAL A 268 3.33 19.74 9.70
CA VAL A 268 3.46 20.88 8.79
C VAL A 268 3.95 20.43 7.41
N PHE A 269 4.99 19.60 7.35
CA PHE A 269 5.49 19.08 6.07
C PHE A 269 4.45 18.20 5.36
N LEU A 270 3.70 17.41 6.10
CA LEU A 270 2.57 16.62 5.57
C LEU A 270 1.50 17.55 4.98
N ALA A 271 1.10 18.59 5.69
CA ALA A 271 0.11 19.54 5.20
C ALA A 271 0.58 20.26 3.93
N ILE A 272 1.84 20.70 3.87
CA ILE A 272 2.43 21.32 2.67
C ILE A 272 2.44 20.31 1.51
N SER A 273 2.92 19.08 1.75
CA SER A 273 2.97 18.04 0.72
C SER A 273 1.58 17.69 0.18
N VAL A 274 0.57 17.58 1.06
CA VAL A 274 -0.82 17.35 0.67
C VAL A 274 -1.36 18.52 -0.16
N ALA A 275 -1.06 19.77 0.21
CA ALA A 275 -1.46 20.95 -0.55
C ALA A 275 -0.81 20.97 -1.96
N VAL A 276 0.47 20.63 -2.07
CA VAL A 276 1.17 20.51 -3.37
C VAL A 276 0.55 19.39 -4.21
N ILE A 277 0.34 18.19 -3.62
CA ILE A 277 -0.32 17.07 -4.32
C ILE A 277 -1.72 17.51 -4.80
N PHE A 278 -2.48 18.23 -3.98
CA PHE A 278 -3.80 18.73 -4.36
C PHE A 278 -3.72 19.68 -5.58
N GLY A 279 -2.75 20.58 -5.62
CA GLY A 279 -2.46 21.43 -6.79
C GLY A 279 -2.15 20.61 -8.03
N LEU A 280 -1.28 19.58 -7.92
CA LEU A 280 -0.94 18.67 -9.03
C LEU A 280 -2.15 17.82 -9.47
N ILE A 281 -3.01 17.45 -8.55
CA ILE A 281 -4.29 16.78 -8.85
C ILE A 281 -5.23 17.71 -9.68
N ILE A 282 -5.26 19.00 -9.41
CA ILE A 282 -6.02 19.95 -10.24
C ILE A 282 -5.49 19.97 -11.67
N VAL A 283 -4.16 19.96 -11.84
CA VAL A 283 -3.54 19.83 -13.18
C VAL A 283 -3.94 18.50 -13.84
N LEU A 284 -3.82 17.37 -13.11
CA LEU A 284 -4.26 16.06 -13.62
C LEU A 284 -5.73 16.06 -14.04
N ARG A 285 -6.61 16.69 -13.25
CA ARG A 285 -8.04 16.83 -13.60
C ARG A 285 -8.24 17.60 -14.88
N SER A 286 -7.46 18.66 -15.10
CA SER A 286 -7.54 19.47 -16.31
C SER A 286 -7.16 18.66 -17.55
N ILE A 287 -6.00 18.01 -17.53
CA ILE A 287 -5.50 17.25 -18.70
C ILE A 287 -6.32 15.98 -19.00
N THR A 288 -6.99 15.41 -17.99
CA THR A 288 -7.82 14.20 -18.13
C THR A 288 -9.33 14.50 -18.26
N ARG A 289 -9.73 15.77 -18.31
CA ARG A 289 -11.16 16.16 -18.30
C ARG A 289 -11.97 15.50 -19.42
N LYS A 290 -11.39 15.38 -20.61
CA LYS A 290 -12.04 14.80 -21.80
C LYS A 290 -11.90 13.28 -21.93
N THR A 291 -11.05 12.65 -21.12
CA THR A 291 -10.70 11.23 -21.25
C THR A 291 -11.14 10.36 -20.08
N VAL A 292 -11.54 10.98 -18.96
CA VAL A 292 -12.04 10.24 -17.80
C VAL A 292 -13.36 9.54 -18.14
N GLU A 293 -13.41 8.26 -17.87
CA GLU A 293 -14.61 7.45 -18.03
C GLU A 293 -15.42 7.49 -16.73
N LYS A 294 -16.72 7.81 -16.84
CA LYS A 294 -17.62 7.72 -15.68
C LYS A 294 -18.24 6.32 -15.66
N PRO A 295 -18.05 5.58 -14.56
CA PRO A 295 -18.62 4.25 -14.45
C PRO A 295 -20.14 4.30 -14.32
N ASP A 296 -20.83 3.35 -14.98
CA ASP A 296 -22.26 3.16 -14.76
C ASP A 296 -22.49 2.59 -13.37
N LYS A 297 -23.25 3.30 -12.56
CA LYS A 297 -23.63 2.84 -11.23
C LYS A 297 -24.72 1.78 -11.33
N ILE A 298 -24.54 0.67 -10.61
CA ILE A 298 -25.56 -0.37 -10.47
C ILE A 298 -26.21 -0.20 -9.09
N LYS A 299 -27.48 0.25 -9.08
CA LYS A 299 -28.21 0.42 -7.81
C LYS A 299 -28.27 -0.88 -7.03
N GLY A 300 -27.92 -0.83 -5.75
CA GLY A 300 -27.94 -2.00 -4.86
C GLY A 300 -26.74 -2.94 -4.98
N SER A 301 -25.84 -2.73 -5.96
CA SER A 301 -24.68 -3.62 -6.17
C SER A 301 -23.68 -3.62 -4.98
N GLY A 302 -23.67 -2.57 -4.15
CA GLY A 302 -22.80 -2.48 -2.98
C GLY A 302 -22.98 -3.62 -1.98
N LYS A 303 -24.17 -4.26 -1.91
CA LYS A 303 -24.38 -5.45 -1.08
C LYS A 303 -23.46 -6.62 -1.47
N GLY A 304 -23.06 -6.72 -2.74
CA GLY A 304 -22.10 -7.73 -3.20
C GLY A 304 -20.73 -7.64 -2.50
N MET A 305 -20.36 -6.47 -1.98
CA MET A 305 -19.11 -6.32 -1.22
C MET A 305 -19.10 -7.09 0.12
N LEU A 306 -20.26 -7.48 0.65
CA LEU A 306 -20.33 -8.23 1.90
C LEU A 306 -19.55 -9.55 1.84
N ILE A 307 -19.33 -10.11 0.65
CA ILE A 307 -18.44 -11.27 0.45
C ILE A 307 -16.97 -10.93 0.78
N GLY A 308 -16.61 -9.65 0.93
CA GLY A 308 -15.30 -9.20 1.39
C GLY A 308 -15.13 -9.25 2.92
N LEU A 309 -16.22 -9.41 3.68
CA LEU A 309 -16.18 -9.43 5.15
C LEU A 309 -15.27 -10.53 5.73
N PRO A 310 -15.27 -11.79 5.23
CA PRO A 310 -14.35 -12.80 5.76
C PRO A 310 -12.87 -12.39 5.63
N GLY A 311 -12.48 -11.78 4.50
CA GLY A 311 -11.12 -11.25 4.32
C GLY A 311 -10.80 -10.11 5.28
N LEU A 312 -11.74 -9.18 5.47
CA LEU A 312 -11.59 -8.09 6.43
C LEU A 312 -11.53 -8.60 7.88
N LEU A 313 -12.34 -9.59 8.25
CA LEU A 313 -12.29 -10.22 9.57
C LEU A 313 -10.95 -10.90 9.80
N MET A 314 -10.42 -11.61 8.81
CA MET A 314 -9.10 -12.23 8.89
C MET A 314 -7.99 -11.19 9.12
N ILE A 315 -7.99 -10.11 8.34
CA ILE A 315 -7.06 -9.00 8.53
C ILE A 315 -7.24 -8.39 9.91
N GLY A 316 -8.48 -8.19 10.38
CA GLY A 316 -8.79 -7.69 11.71
C GLY A 316 -8.25 -8.58 12.83
N ILE A 317 -8.28 -9.92 12.65
CA ILE A 317 -7.69 -10.87 13.61
C ILE A 317 -6.17 -10.69 13.65
N VAL A 318 -5.49 -10.55 12.52
CA VAL A 318 -4.04 -10.28 12.47
C VAL A 318 -3.71 -8.96 13.18
N TYR A 319 -4.42 -7.87 12.86
CA TYR A 319 -4.23 -6.59 13.55
C TYR A 319 -4.51 -6.68 15.06
N THR A 320 -5.51 -7.44 15.48
CA THR A 320 -5.77 -7.70 16.92
C THR A 320 -4.60 -8.45 17.54
N GLY A 321 -4.07 -9.48 16.89
CA GLY A 321 -2.90 -10.21 17.33
C GLY A 321 -1.67 -9.30 17.50
N LEU A 322 -1.40 -8.46 16.50
CA LEU A 322 -0.32 -7.47 16.54
C LEU A 322 -0.49 -6.45 17.68
N GLY A 323 -1.70 -5.91 17.86
CA GLY A 323 -2.00 -4.97 18.94
C GLY A 323 -1.82 -5.58 20.32
N LEU A 324 -2.32 -6.81 20.53
CA LEU A 324 -2.13 -7.54 21.79
C LEU A 324 -0.66 -7.87 22.05
N MET A 325 0.11 -8.22 20.99
CA MET A 325 1.54 -8.46 21.13
C MET A 325 2.28 -7.18 21.53
N LEU A 326 1.93 -6.04 20.96
CA LEU A 326 2.48 -4.74 21.35
C LEU A 326 2.17 -4.38 22.80
N LEU A 327 1.04 -4.84 23.35
CA LEU A 327 0.67 -4.70 24.76
C LEU A 327 1.30 -5.76 25.69
N ASN A 328 2.31 -6.52 25.23
CA ASN A 328 2.93 -7.63 25.95
C ASN A 328 1.95 -8.74 26.36
N ASN A 329 0.87 -8.92 25.61
CA ASN A 329 -0.12 -9.94 25.90
C ASN A 329 0.19 -11.23 25.11
N ASN A 330 0.45 -12.34 25.81
CA ASN A 330 0.75 -13.65 25.23
C ASN A 330 -0.37 -14.16 24.28
N MET A 331 -1.61 -13.69 24.43
CA MET A 331 -2.69 -14.02 23.51
C MET A 331 -2.40 -13.49 22.10
N GLY A 332 -1.77 -12.33 21.97
CA GLY A 332 -1.35 -11.77 20.68
C GLY A 332 -0.42 -12.70 19.95
N GLN A 333 0.62 -13.22 20.61
CA GLN A 333 1.54 -14.20 20.01
C GLN A 333 0.81 -15.49 19.59
N LYS A 334 -0.09 -16.02 20.43
CA LYS A 334 -0.87 -17.22 20.09
C LYS A 334 -1.76 -17.01 18.86
N ILE A 335 -2.40 -15.82 18.75
CA ILE A 335 -3.21 -15.47 17.58
C ILE A 335 -2.32 -15.44 16.32
N LEU A 336 -1.19 -14.75 16.36
CA LEU A 336 -0.30 -14.64 15.21
C LEU A 336 0.32 -15.98 14.82
N GLN A 337 0.70 -16.84 15.79
CA GLN A 337 1.15 -18.21 15.54
C GLN A 337 0.04 -19.06 14.89
N PHE A 338 -1.19 -18.97 15.39
CA PHE A 338 -2.34 -19.66 14.78
C PHE A 338 -2.58 -19.20 13.34
N MET A 339 -2.37 -17.90 13.07
CA MET A 339 -2.45 -17.33 11.73
C MET A 339 -1.18 -17.58 10.89
N GLY A 340 -0.12 -18.18 11.47
CA GLY A 340 1.16 -18.45 10.79
C GLY A 340 1.94 -17.21 10.39
N MET A 341 1.78 -16.16 11.16
CA MET A 341 2.48 -14.89 11.00
C MET A 341 3.71 -14.74 11.92
N LEU A 342 3.94 -15.76 12.78
CA LEU A 342 5.10 -15.93 13.67
C LEU A 342 5.62 -17.36 13.60
#